data_f8aa1def4301f34a5a58d9f3afbd7241
#
_entry.id   f8aa1def4301f34a5a58d9f3afbd7241
#
_cell.length_a   1.000
_cell.length_b   1.000
_cell.length_c   1.000
_cell.angle_alpha   90.00
_cell.angle_beta   90.00
_cell.angle_gamma   90.00
#
_symmetry.space_group_name_H-M   'P 1'
#
loop_
_entity.id
_entity.type
_entity.pdbx_description
1 polymer ?
#
loop_
_entity_poly.entity_id
_entity_poly.type
_entity_poly.pdbx_seq_one_letter_code
_entity_poly.pdbx_strand_id
1 'polypeptide(L)'
;FDTGVTGILLGLPGLHLRQDIVGVKLRVAGDAILDSDTLMPQIAVGLQYKRLHRSGLDGTLNDLGARRDGLDAYVSATKLFLAQGILVNGTLRATRANQNGLLGHGARLGGADNGYELQPELSVAWLLRRNLAIGFEYRGMPNKLQRAGAAAGLGDGLRADDWKDIFVAWSPSRNVSITAAYVSLGRVVPATTGNRKQSGAYVSAQIAF
;
A
#
# COMPACT_ATOMS: atom_id res chain seq x y z
N PHE A 1 -9.20 -0.99 -9.42
CA PHE A 1 -8.41 -2.22 -9.27
C PHE A 1 -9.35 -3.42 -9.24
N ASP A 2 -9.28 -4.27 -10.24
CA ASP A 2 -10.10 -5.47 -10.37
C ASP A 2 -9.21 -6.64 -10.79
N THR A 3 -9.18 -7.70 -10.00
CA THR A 3 -8.31 -8.84 -10.30
C THR A 3 -8.72 -10.13 -9.57
N GLY A 4 -8.84 -11.22 -10.31
CA GLY A 4 -8.99 -12.58 -9.77
C GLY A 4 -7.76 -13.06 -8.96
N VAL A 5 -6.60 -12.45 -9.18
CA VAL A 5 -5.39 -12.73 -8.41
C VAL A 5 -5.56 -12.38 -6.94
N THR A 6 -6.39 -11.38 -6.63
CA THR A 6 -6.68 -10.99 -5.24
C THR A 6 -7.32 -12.14 -4.45
N GLY A 7 -8.19 -12.92 -5.08
CA GLY A 7 -8.78 -14.12 -4.44
C GLY A 7 -7.73 -15.15 -4.05
N ILE A 8 -6.72 -15.36 -4.88
CA ILE A 8 -5.59 -16.25 -4.57
C ILE A 8 -4.78 -15.69 -3.38
N LEU A 9 -4.52 -14.38 -3.35
CA LEU A 9 -3.83 -13.72 -2.24
C LEU A 9 -4.59 -13.85 -0.91
N LEU A 10 -5.91 -13.87 -0.95
CA LEU A 10 -6.75 -14.07 0.22
C LEU A 10 -6.99 -15.55 0.55
N GLY A 11 -6.43 -16.49 -0.24
CA GLY A 11 -6.67 -17.92 -0.08
C GLY A 11 -8.07 -18.38 -0.53
N LEU A 12 -8.75 -17.59 -1.36
CA LEU A 12 -10.09 -17.80 -1.88
C LEU A 12 -10.07 -17.77 -3.42
N PRO A 13 -9.57 -18.83 -4.07
CA PRO A 13 -9.46 -18.87 -5.54
C PRO A 13 -10.85 -18.69 -6.19
N GLY A 14 -10.88 -17.93 -7.27
CA GLY A 14 -12.13 -17.58 -7.97
C GLY A 14 -12.88 -16.39 -7.40
N LEU A 15 -12.45 -15.82 -6.28
CA LEU A 15 -13.01 -14.56 -5.77
C LEU A 15 -12.45 -13.37 -6.55
N HIS A 16 -13.33 -12.55 -7.10
CA HIS A 16 -12.98 -11.30 -7.75
C HIS A 16 -13.28 -10.12 -6.83
N LEU A 17 -12.28 -9.32 -6.54
CA LEU A 17 -12.42 -8.07 -5.81
C LEU A 17 -12.15 -6.89 -6.72
N ARG A 18 -13.05 -5.93 -6.71
CA ARG A 18 -12.87 -4.65 -7.38
C ARG A 18 -12.83 -3.53 -6.35
N GLN A 19 -11.78 -2.71 -6.42
CA GLN A 19 -11.63 -1.54 -5.58
C GLN A 19 -11.44 -0.30 -6.45
N ASP A 20 -12.25 0.72 -6.24
CA ASP A 20 -12.06 2.04 -6.83
C ASP A 20 -11.26 2.92 -5.85
N ILE A 21 -10.29 3.64 -6.37
CA ILE A 21 -9.46 4.57 -5.60
C ILE A 21 -9.46 5.92 -6.32
N VAL A 22 -9.88 6.95 -5.60
CA VAL A 22 -9.79 8.34 -6.06
C VAL A 22 -8.93 9.10 -5.05
N GLY A 23 -7.94 9.84 -5.53
CA GLY A 23 -7.03 10.55 -4.66
C GLY A 23 -6.66 11.92 -5.19
N VAL A 24 -6.31 12.80 -4.25
CA VAL A 24 -5.72 14.10 -4.53
C VAL A 24 -4.43 14.22 -3.72
N LYS A 25 -3.39 14.78 -4.36
CA LYS A 25 -2.10 15.08 -3.74
C LYS A 25 -1.72 16.51 -4.06
N LEU A 26 -1.36 17.27 -3.05
CA LEU A 26 -0.92 18.65 -3.17
C LEU A 26 0.50 18.79 -2.63
N ARG A 27 1.41 19.32 -3.42
CA ARG A 27 2.72 19.74 -2.96
C ARG A 27 2.55 21.06 -2.19
N VAL A 28 2.98 21.08 -0.94
CA VAL A 28 2.82 22.25 -0.07
C VAL A 28 4.11 23.01 0.17
N ALA A 29 5.27 22.36 0.02
CA ALA A 29 6.58 23.00 0.19
C ALA A 29 7.68 22.22 -0.53
N GLY A 30 8.75 22.90 -0.88
CA GLY A 30 9.96 22.36 -1.48
C GLY A 30 9.77 21.72 -2.86
N ASP A 31 10.89 21.38 -3.48
CA ASP A 31 10.94 20.61 -4.72
C ASP A 31 12.04 19.54 -4.59
N ALA A 32 11.72 18.28 -4.89
CA ALA A 32 12.67 17.18 -4.71
C ALA A 32 13.88 17.27 -5.64
N ILE A 33 13.72 17.93 -6.80
CA ILE A 33 14.75 18.05 -7.83
C ILE A 33 15.39 19.44 -7.78
N LEU A 34 14.58 20.50 -7.78
CA LEU A 34 15.08 21.89 -7.84
C LEU A 34 15.79 22.31 -6.56
N ASP A 35 15.35 21.78 -5.40
CA ASP A 35 15.96 22.03 -4.10
C ASP A 35 16.97 20.93 -3.70
N SER A 36 17.53 20.18 -4.66
CA SER A 36 18.43 19.05 -4.38
C SER A 36 19.74 19.46 -3.70
N ASP A 37 20.17 20.70 -3.84
CA ASP A 37 21.35 21.33 -3.23
C ASP A 37 21.12 21.82 -1.79
N THR A 38 19.87 21.90 -1.35
CA THR A 38 19.49 22.30 0.01
C THR A 38 19.08 21.07 0.84
N LEU A 39 18.81 21.24 2.14
CA LEU A 39 18.24 20.15 2.96
C LEU A 39 16.71 20.10 2.89
N MET A 40 16.06 21.08 2.23
CA MET A 40 14.60 21.15 2.15
C MET A 40 14.06 19.99 1.33
N PRO A 41 13.20 19.10 1.90
CA PRO A 41 12.52 18.07 1.13
C PRO A 41 11.30 18.67 0.43
N GLN A 42 10.85 18.02 -0.64
CA GLN A 42 9.51 18.23 -1.15
C GLN A 42 8.49 17.64 -0.16
N ILE A 43 7.60 18.49 0.37
CA ILE A 43 6.52 18.06 1.26
C ILE A 43 5.21 18.09 0.50
N ALA A 44 4.45 17.01 0.58
CA ALA A 44 3.13 16.89 -0.01
C ALA A 44 2.14 16.31 0.99
N VAL A 45 0.90 16.75 0.89
CA VAL A 45 -0.25 16.19 1.62
C VAL A 45 -1.23 15.59 0.64
N GLY A 46 -1.97 14.58 1.06
CA GLY A 46 -2.94 13.97 0.17
C GLY A 46 -4.04 13.23 0.89
N LEU A 47 -5.10 12.99 0.14
CA LEU A 47 -6.27 12.21 0.54
C LEU A 47 -6.51 11.12 -0.50
N GLN A 48 -6.93 9.94 -0.05
CA GLN A 48 -7.34 8.84 -0.91
C GLN A 48 -8.66 8.27 -0.41
N TYR A 49 -9.71 8.41 -1.19
CA TYR A 49 -10.96 7.69 -0.98
C TYR A 49 -10.88 6.33 -1.70
N LYS A 50 -11.17 5.27 -0.96
CA LYS A 50 -11.16 3.90 -1.46
C LYS A 50 -12.51 3.27 -1.22
N ARG A 51 -13.01 2.55 -2.23
CA ARG A 51 -14.30 1.85 -2.15
C ARG A 51 -14.17 0.44 -2.72
N LEU A 52 -14.47 -0.55 -1.88
CA LEU A 52 -14.57 -1.94 -2.28
C LEU A 52 -15.97 -2.19 -2.87
N HIS A 53 -16.04 -2.70 -4.09
CA HIS A 53 -17.30 -3.12 -4.71
C HIS A 53 -17.77 -4.46 -4.15
N ARG A 54 -19.03 -4.80 -4.43
CA ARG A 54 -19.62 -6.06 -4.01
C ARG A 54 -18.70 -7.22 -4.40
N SER A 55 -18.35 -8.00 -3.40
CA SER A 55 -17.58 -9.22 -3.54
C SER A 55 -18.30 -10.34 -2.79
N GLY A 56 -17.94 -11.59 -3.05
CA GLY A 56 -18.44 -12.72 -2.26
C GLY A 56 -18.10 -12.65 -0.76
N LEU A 57 -17.36 -11.62 -0.31
CA LEU A 57 -17.01 -11.39 1.10
C LEU A 57 -17.96 -10.45 1.85
N ASP A 58 -18.98 -9.93 1.20
CA ASP A 58 -19.83 -8.89 1.81
C ASP A 58 -20.47 -9.33 3.14
N GLY A 59 -20.96 -10.57 3.23
CA GLY A 59 -21.48 -11.14 4.46
C GLY A 59 -20.44 -11.13 5.57
N THR A 60 -19.29 -11.76 5.31
CA THR A 60 -18.19 -11.86 6.29
C THR A 60 -17.68 -10.48 6.73
N LEU A 61 -17.54 -9.53 5.82
CA LEU A 61 -17.09 -8.18 6.17
C LEU A 61 -18.12 -7.43 7.01
N ASN A 62 -19.40 -7.62 6.73
CA ASN A 62 -20.49 -7.05 7.55
C ASN A 62 -20.50 -7.65 8.95
N ASP A 63 -20.32 -8.97 9.09
CA ASP A 63 -20.26 -9.67 10.37
C ASP A 63 -19.08 -9.21 11.22
N LEU A 64 -17.93 -8.92 10.58
CA LEU A 64 -16.75 -8.32 11.23
C LEU A 64 -16.94 -6.82 11.53
N GLY A 65 -18.01 -6.20 11.02
CA GLY A 65 -18.27 -4.77 11.14
C GLY A 65 -17.33 -3.89 10.34
N ALA A 66 -16.72 -4.41 9.28
CA ALA A 66 -15.89 -3.66 8.35
C ALA A 66 -16.73 -2.89 7.34
N ARG A 67 -16.34 -1.65 7.02
CA ARG A 67 -17.02 -0.80 6.02
C ARG A 67 -16.41 -1.04 4.65
N ARG A 68 -17.22 -0.87 3.60
CA ARG A 68 -16.75 -1.01 2.20
C ARG A 68 -15.89 0.14 1.73
N ASP A 69 -16.02 1.29 2.36
CA ASP A 69 -15.37 2.53 1.96
C ASP A 69 -14.63 3.18 3.11
N GLY A 70 -13.61 3.94 2.76
CA GLY A 70 -12.84 4.71 3.72
C GLY A 70 -12.00 5.79 3.04
N LEU A 71 -11.57 6.74 3.86
CA LEU A 71 -10.69 7.83 3.48
C LEU A 71 -9.35 7.65 4.20
N ASP A 72 -8.25 7.71 3.46
CA ASP A 72 -6.91 7.81 4.01
C ASP A 72 -6.40 9.24 3.84
N ALA A 73 -5.71 9.78 4.83
CA ALA A 73 -4.99 11.03 4.74
C ALA A 73 -3.50 10.76 4.94
N TYR A 74 -2.64 11.47 4.24
CA TYR A 74 -1.19 11.28 4.38
C TYR A 74 -0.40 12.56 4.18
N VAL A 75 0.78 12.57 4.80
CA VAL A 75 1.84 13.52 4.52
C VAL A 75 3.07 12.76 4.05
N SER A 76 3.73 13.26 3.00
CA SER A 76 4.95 12.64 2.47
C SER A 76 6.05 13.68 2.32
N ALA A 77 7.29 13.26 2.61
CA ALA A 77 8.50 14.03 2.38
C ALA A 77 9.40 13.28 1.40
N THR A 78 9.80 13.93 0.33
CA THR A 78 10.66 13.34 -0.70
C THR A 78 11.93 14.18 -0.86
N LYS A 79 13.10 13.54 -0.85
CA LYS A 79 14.38 14.19 -1.02
C LYS A 79 15.28 13.43 -1.99
N LEU A 80 15.81 14.14 -2.96
CA LEU A 80 16.88 13.64 -3.83
C LEU A 80 18.23 14.17 -3.32
N PHE A 81 19.10 13.26 -2.92
CA PHE A 81 20.50 13.52 -2.63
C PHE A 81 21.30 13.30 -3.93
N LEU A 82 21.39 14.35 -4.73
CA LEU A 82 21.89 14.27 -6.12
C LEU A 82 23.35 13.78 -6.18
N ALA A 83 24.20 14.26 -5.27
CA ALA A 83 25.62 13.87 -5.23
C ALA A 83 25.81 12.37 -4.96
N GLN A 84 24.92 11.76 -4.19
CA GLN A 84 24.94 10.34 -3.85
C GLN A 84 24.08 9.50 -4.80
N GLY A 85 23.25 10.15 -5.63
CA GLY A 85 22.29 9.48 -6.49
C GLY A 85 21.20 8.75 -5.71
N ILE A 86 20.82 9.25 -4.52
CA ILE A 86 19.84 8.58 -3.64
C ILE A 86 18.56 9.42 -3.56
N LEU A 87 17.43 8.79 -3.87
CA LEU A 87 16.09 9.34 -3.64
C LEU A 87 15.48 8.66 -2.43
N VAL A 88 14.99 9.44 -1.47
CA VAL A 88 14.30 8.96 -0.28
C VAL A 88 12.91 9.57 -0.21
N ASN A 89 11.90 8.75 0.03
CA ASN A 89 10.55 9.19 0.36
C ASN A 89 10.11 8.54 1.68
N GLY A 90 9.66 9.37 2.62
CA GLY A 90 8.97 8.94 3.82
C GLY A 90 7.53 9.43 3.79
N THR A 91 6.58 8.58 4.12
CA THR A 91 5.15 8.91 4.20
C THR A 91 4.58 8.44 5.53
N LEU A 92 3.78 9.28 6.15
CA LEU A 92 2.97 8.91 7.29
C LEU A 92 1.50 8.98 6.87
N ARG A 93 0.82 7.84 6.93
CA ARG A 93 -0.56 7.67 6.49
C ARG A 93 -1.46 7.41 7.67
N ALA A 94 -2.49 8.24 7.85
CA ALA A 94 -3.62 7.96 8.73
C ALA A 94 -4.63 7.11 7.95
N THR A 95 -4.83 5.86 8.37
CA THR A 95 -5.68 4.91 7.68
C THR A 95 -6.41 3.98 8.64
N ARG A 96 -7.53 3.44 8.19
CA ARG A 96 -8.24 2.31 8.80
C ARG A 96 -8.52 1.20 7.79
N ALA A 97 -7.81 1.23 6.66
CA ALA A 97 -7.97 0.29 5.56
C ALA A 97 -7.36 -1.07 5.91
N ASN A 98 -8.16 -2.12 5.93
CA ASN A 98 -7.69 -3.49 6.13
C ASN A 98 -7.06 -3.99 4.84
N GLN A 99 -5.83 -4.55 4.90
CA GLN A 99 -5.09 -5.02 3.74
C GLN A 99 -5.17 -4.03 2.56
N ASN A 100 -4.82 -2.76 2.84
CA ASN A 100 -4.92 -1.64 1.88
C ASN A 100 -6.35 -1.38 1.33
N GLY A 101 -7.38 -1.81 2.07
CA GLY A 101 -8.80 -1.64 1.72
C GLY A 101 -9.43 -2.84 0.99
N LEU A 102 -8.65 -3.88 0.69
CA LEU A 102 -9.16 -5.11 0.05
C LEU A 102 -10.10 -5.91 0.96
N LEU A 103 -9.96 -5.77 2.27
CA LEU A 103 -10.88 -6.31 3.28
C LEU A 103 -11.69 -5.21 3.97
N GLY A 104 -12.04 -4.16 3.22
CA GLY A 104 -12.80 -3.04 3.74
C GLY A 104 -12.00 -2.16 4.70
N HIS A 105 -12.71 -1.45 5.59
CA HIS A 105 -12.14 -0.42 6.46
C HIS A 105 -12.66 -0.57 7.88
N GLY A 106 -11.73 -0.61 8.84
CA GLY A 106 -12.06 -0.78 10.26
C GLY A 106 -12.63 -2.16 10.60
N ALA A 107 -13.04 -2.33 11.84
CA ALA A 107 -13.77 -3.48 12.34
C ALA A 107 -14.53 -3.08 13.61
N ARG A 108 -15.58 -3.83 13.98
CA ARG A 108 -16.36 -3.57 15.20
C ARG A 108 -16.57 -4.80 16.07
N LEU A 109 -16.52 -6.00 15.49
CA LEU A 109 -16.71 -7.25 16.22
C LEU A 109 -15.66 -7.37 17.34
N GLY A 110 -16.07 -7.84 18.50
CA GLY A 110 -15.18 -8.07 19.64
C GLY A 110 -14.58 -6.81 20.25
N GLY A 111 -15.23 -5.63 20.08
CA GLY A 111 -14.68 -4.36 20.54
C GLY A 111 -13.44 -3.90 19.77
N ALA A 112 -13.28 -4.35 18.52
CA ALA A 112 -12.21 -3.90 17.65
C ALA A 112 -12.30 -2.38 17.43
N ASP A 113 -11.13 -1.72 17.43
CA ASP A 113 -11.02 -0.30 17.22
C ASP A 113 -11.27 0.05 15.74
N ASN A 114 -12.23 0.97 15.51
CA ASN A 114 -12.56 1.50 14.20
C ASN A 114 -11.89 2.86 13.92
N GLY A 115 -10.99 3.31 14.78
CA GLY A 115 -10.25 4.56 14.65
C GLY A 115 -9.19 4.51 13.54
N TYR A 116 -8.59 5.67 13.26
CA TYR A 116 -7.43 5.75 12.38
C TYR A 116 -6.16 5.29 13.10
N GLU A 117 -5.26 4.66 12.35
CA GLU A 117 -3.89 4.37 12.77
C GLU A 117 -2.92 5.08 11.85
N LEU A 118 -1.80 5.52 12.43
CA LEU A 118 -0.69 6.07 11.66
C LEU A 118 0.21 4.93 11.21
N GLN A 119 0.37 4.80 9.90
CA GLN A 119 1.20 3.77 9.28
C GLN A 119 2.35 4.42 8.52
N PRO A 120 3.60 4.01 8.78
CA PRO A 120 4.75 4.49 8.04
C PRO A 120 4.86 3.80 6.68
N GLU A 121 5.28 4.59 5.68
CA GLU A 121 5.71 4.09 4.38
C GLU A 121 7.09 4.69 4.07
N LEU A 122 7.98 3.90 3.52
CA LEU A 122 9.34 4.32 3.15
C LEU A 122 9.65 3.80 1.74
N SER A 123 10.24 4.66 0.91
CA SER A 123 10.81 4.26 -0.37
C SER A 123 12.21 4.86 -0.49
N VAL A 124 13.18 4.03 -0.86
CA VAL A 124 14.54 4.46 -1.12
C VAL A 124 14.96 3.92 -2.47
N ALA A 125 15.47 4.79 -3.33
CA ALA A 125 15.97 4.42 -4.65
C ALA A 125 17.40 4.94 -4.85
N TRP A 126 18.27 4.12 -5.40
CA TRP A 126 19.62 4.48 -5.81
C TRP A 126 19.69 4.56 -7.34
N LEU A 127 20.08 5.71 -7.83
CA LEU A 127 20.29 6.00 -9.25
C LEU A 127 21.62 5.41 -9.70
N LEU A 128 21.61 4.22 -10.26
CA LEU A 128 22.81 3.56 -10.79
C LEU A 128 23.32 4.27 -12.06
N ARG A 129 22.38 4.84 -12.82
CA ARG A 129 22.62 5.66 -14.03
C ARG A 129 21.52 6.72 -14.11
N ARG A 130 21.67 7.66 -15.03
CA ARG A 130 20.66 8.74 -15.28
C ARG A 130 19.27 8.19 -15.60
N ASN A 131 19.18 6.97 -16.10
CA ASN A 131 17.95 6.33 -16.55
C ASN A 131 17.71 4.96 -15.90
N LEU A 132 18.45 4.60 -14.85
CA LEU A 132 18.32 3.32 -14.16
C LEU A 132 18.44 3.49 -12.66
N ALA A 133 17.45 3.05 -11.93
CA ALA A 133 17.44 3.02 -10.48
C ALA A 133 17.11 1.63 -9.95
N ILE A 134 17.64 1.31 -8.78
CA ILE A 134 17.22 0.17 -7.96
C ILE A 134 16.69 0.72 -6.64
N GLY A 135 15.66 0.12 -6.09
CA GLY A 135 15.10 0.62 -4.82
C GLY A 135 14.42 -0.45 -3.99
N PHE A 136 13.99 0.01 -2.84
CA PHE A 136 13.27 -0.75 -1.83
C PHE A 136 12.09 0.07 -1.34
N GLU A 137 10.95 -0.58 -1.13
CA GLU A 137 9.78 0.03 -0.51
C GLU A 137 9.30 -0.79 0.69
N TYR A 138 8.75 -0.08 1.66
CA TYR A 138 8.14 -0.62 2.86
C TYR A 138 6.81 0.08 3.10
N ARG A 139 5.78 -0.69 3.46
CA ARG A 139 4.47 -0.18 3.86
C ARG A 139 3.96 -0.90 5.09
N GLY A 140 3.75 -0.16 6.17
CA GLY A 140 3.07 -0.65 7.37
C GLY A 140 1.60 -0.94 7.10
N MET A 141 1.09 -2.03 7.68
CA MET A 141 -0.32 -2.44 7.57
C MET A 141 -1.05 -2.29 8.90
N PRO A 142 -2.21 -1.61 8.93
CA PRO A 142 -3.03 -1.57 10.12
C PRO A 142 -3.67 -2.95 10.36
N ASN A 143 -3.75 -3.35 11.64
CA ASN A 143 -4.26 -4.67 12.02
C ASN A 143 -5.64 -4.57 12.70
N LYS A 144 -6.56 -3.78 12.13
CA LYS A 144 -7.92 -3.57 12.67
C LYS A 144 -8.74 -4.86 12.75
N LEU A 145 -8.53 -5.80 11.82
CA LEU A 145 -9.24 -7.08 11.82
C LEU A 145 -8.71 -8.09 12.84
N GLN A 146 -7.54 -7.86 13.46
CA GLN A 146 -6.96 -8.84 14.40
C GLN A 146 -7.89 -9.14 15.57
N ARG A 147 -8.42 -8.12 16.25
CA ARG A 147 -9.35 -8.32 17.38
C ARG A 147 -10.67 -8.93 16.94
N ALA A 148 -11.20 -8.50 15.79
CA ALA A 148 -12.41 -9.08 15.23
C ALA A 148 -12.22 -10.55 14.86
N GLY A 149 -11.07 -10.93 14.31
CA GLY A 149 -10.70 -12.31 14.04
C GLY A 149 -10.60 -13.15 15.31
N ALA A 150 -9.96 -12.63 16.35
CA ALA A 150 -9.91 -13.32 17.65
C ALA A 150 -11.29 -13.54 18.24
N ALA A 151 -12.18 -12.55 18.19
CA ALA A 151 -13.58 -12.67 18.65
C ALA A 151 -14.39 -13.67 17.81
N ALA A 152 -14.06 -13.84 16.53
CA ALA A 152 -14.65 -14.85 15.65
C ALA A 152 -14.02 -16.25 15.79
N GLY A 153 -13.11 -16.47 16.75
CA GLY A 153 -12.42 -17.75 16.95
C GLY A 153 -11.24 -18.02 16.00
N LEU A 154 -10.82 -17.03 15.23
CA LEU A 154 -9.74 -17.17 14.26
C LEU A 154 -8.34 -16.80 14.83
N GLY A 155 -8.25 -16.40 16.10
CA GLY A 155 -7.00 -15.92 16.69
C GLY A 155 -6.37 -14.78 15.87
N ASP A 156 -5.09 -14.93 15.50
CA ASP A 156 -4.37 -13.99 14.63
C ASP A 156 -4.62 -14.23 13.12
N GLY A 157 -5.62 -15.02 12.77
CA GLY A 157 -5.89 -15.40 11.37
C GLY A 157 -6.25 -14.26 10.43
N LEU A 158 -6.61 -13.09 10.96
CA LEU A 158 -6.89 -11.88 10.18
C LEU A 158 -5.82 -10.78 10.34
N ARG A 159 -4.69 -11.09 10.97
CA ARG A 159 -3.56 -10.16 11.09
C ARG A 159 -2.71 -10.20 9.82
N ALA A 160 -2.51 -9.04 9.18
CA ALA A 160 -1.62 -8.89 8.04
C ALA A 160 -0.19 -8.57 8.46
N ASP A 161 0.78 -9.06 7.71
CA ASP A 161 2.16 -8.59 7.79
C ASP A 161 2.33 -7.31 6.95
N ASP A 162 3.39 -6.53 7.23
CA ASP A 162 3.76 -5.37 6.45
C ASP A 162 4.26 -5.78 5.05
N TRP A 163 4.01 -4.92 4.08
CA TRP A 163 4.44 -5.14 2.70
C TRP A 163 5.81 -4.54 2.44
N LYS A 164 6.59 -5.24 1.62
CA LYS A 164 7.95 -4.83 1.23
C LYS A 164 8.17 -5.23 -0.21
N ASP A 165 8.93 -4.42 -0.94
CA ASP A 165 9.38 -4.80 -2.26
C ASP A 165 10.79 -4.29 -2.55
N ILE A 166 11.40 -4.89 -3.57
CA ILE A 166 12.58 -4.41 -4.25
C ILE A 166 12.24 -4.20 -5.71
N PHE A 167 12.67 -3.09 -6.28
CA PHE A 167 12.34 -2.74 -7.65
C PHE A 167 13.55 -2.26 -8.44
N VAL A 168 13.43 -2.39 -9.75
CA VAL A 168 14.29 -1.76 -10.73
C VAL A 168 13.43 -0.88 -11.62
N ALA A 169 13.77 0.39 -11.73
CA ALA A 169 13.12 1.36 -12.60
C ALA A 169 14.06 1.79 -13.71
N TRP A 170 13.61 1.66 -14.95
CA TRP A 170 14.36 2.02 -16.12
C TRP A 170 13.57 2.98 -17.01
N SER A 171 14.17 4.09 -17.39
CA SER A 171 13.59 5.10 -18.28
C SER A 171 14.32 5.09 -19.62
N PRO A 172 13.87 4.28 -20.61
CA PRO A 172 14.51 4.22 -21.94
C PRO A 172 14.42 5.56 -22.68
N SER A 173 13.44 6.40 -22.37
CA SER A 173 13.30 7.74 -22.92
C SER A 173 12.73 8.70 -21.86
N ARG A 174 12.65 10.00 -22.20
CA ARG A 174 12.09 11.04 -21.31
C ARG A 174 10.59 10.80 -20.99
N ASN A 175 9.91 10.12 -21.89
CA ASN A 175 8.47 9.94 -21.86
C ASN A 175 8.04 8.53 -21.42
N VAL A 176 8.99 7.59 -21.26
CA VAL A 176 8.68 6.20 -20.93
C VAL A 176 9.47 5.77 -19.70
N SER A 177 8.81 5.17 -18.74
CA SER A 177 9.45 4.46 -17.65
C SER A 177 8.86 3.05 -17.48
N ILE A 178 9.72 2.09 -17.18
CA ILE A 178 9.37 0.70 -16.92
C ILE A 178 9.89 0.35 -15.54
N THR A 179 9.03 -0.20 -14.70
CA THR A 179 9.40 -0.66 -13.36
C THR A 179 9.09 -2.15 -13.25
N ALA A 180 10.07 -2.93 -12.83
CA ALA A 180 9.90 -4.32 -12.44
C ALA A 180 10.19 -4.46 -10.94
N ALA A 181 9.35 -5.19 -10.22
CA ALA A 181 9.52 -5.37 -8.78
C ALA A 181 9.21 -6.81 -8.34
N TYR A 182 9.89 -7.23 -7.28
CA TYR A 182 9.54 -8.41 -6.49
C TYR A 182 8.98 -7.96 -5.14
N VAL A 183 7.74 -8.38 -4.88
CA VAL A 183 6.96 -7.94 -3.73
C VAL A 183 6.80 -9.08 -2.73
N SER A 184 7.09 -8.82 -1.46
CA SER A 184 6.76 -9.67 -0.33
C SER A 184 5.59 -9.06 0.43
N LEU A 185 4.43 -9.69 0.34
CA LEU A 185 3.22 -9.29 1.05
C LEU A 185 3.11 -9.93 2.45
N GLY A 186 4.06 -10.85 2.78
CA GLY A 186 3.97 -11.62 4.00
C GLY A 186 2.66 -12.42 4.08
N ARG A 187 2.09 -12.54 5.26
CA ARG A 187 0.77 -13.18 5.47
C ARG A 187 -0.32 -12.13 5.27
N VAL A 188 -1.12 -12.27 4.25
CA VAL A 188 -2.22 -11.34 3.95
C VAL A 188 -3.47 -11.69 4.76
N VAL A 189 -3.89 -12.96 4.72
CA VAL A 189 -4.98 -13.51 5.54
C VAL A 189 -4.57 -14.92 6.02
N PRO A 190 -3.90 -15.03 7.17
CA PRO A 190 -3.39 -16.31 7.67
C PRO A 190 -4.45 -17.41 7.78
N ALA A 191 -5.68 -17.07 8.21
CA ALA A 191 -6.77 -18.02 8.38
C ALA A 191 -7.15 -18.76 7.10
N THR A 192 -7.10 -18.11 5.94
CA THR A 192 -7.51 -18.70 4.66
C THR A 192 -6.32 -19.23 3.85
N THR A 193 -5.11 -18.72 4.11
CA THR A 193 -3.89 -19.11 3.37
C THR A 193 -3.06 -20.18 4.08
N GLY A 194 -3.54 -20.72 5.20
CA GLY A 194 -2.77 -21.68 5.99
C GLY A 194 -1.48 -21.08 6.55
N ASN A 195 -1.50 -19.80 6.94
CA ASN A 195 -0.38 -19.07 7.51
C ASN A 195 0.83 -18.91 6.53
N ARG A 196 0.61 -19.08 5.23
CA ARG A 196 1.68 -18.94 4.22
C ARG A 196 2.03 -17.50 3.96
N LYS A 197 3.31 -17.22 3.81
CA LYS A 197 3.81 -15.95 3.29
C LYS A 197 3.61 -15.89 1.79
N GLN A 198 3.15 -14.76 1.30
CA GLN A 198 2.86 -14.53 -0.11
C GLN A 198 3.84 -13.55 -0.70
N SER A 199 4.24 -13.80 -1.92
CA SER A 199 5.09 -12.93 -2.71
C SER A 199 4.73 -13.03 -4.18
N GLY A 200 5.16 -12.05 -4.96
CA GLY A 200 4.91 -11.98 -6.38
C GLY A 200 5.86 -11.01 -7.07
N ALA A 201 5.77 -10.98 -8.39
CA ALA A 201 6.46 -9.99 -9.20
C ALA A 201 5.44 -9.19 -10.00
N TYR A 202 5.77 -7.92 -10.27
CA TYR A 202 4.99 -7.12 -11.20
C TYR A 202 5.90 -6.34 -12.15
N VAL A 203 5.34 -5.96 -13.28
CA VAL A 203 5.95 -5.03 -14.24
C VAL A 203 4.93 -3.96 -14.55
N SER A 204 5.35 -2.70 -14.51
CA SER A 204 4.53 -1.56 -14.94
C SER A 204 5.25 -0.72 -15.98
N ALA A 205 4.50 -0.10 -16.87
CA ALA A 205 5.00 0.88 -17.83
C ALA A 205 4.18 2.17 -17.68
N GLN A 206 4.86 3.30 -17.71
CA GLN A 206 4.25 4.63 -17.68
C GLN A 206 4.70 5.40 -18.89
N ILE A 207 3.76 6.07 -19.55
CA ILE A 207 4.00 6.91 -20.71
C ILE A 207 3.47 8.31 -20.38
N ALA A 208 4.32 9.34 -20.52
CA ALA A 208 3.97 10.74 -20.35
C ALA A 208 3.97 11.44 -21.72
N PHE A 209 3.05 12.37 -21.94
CA PHE A 209 2.91 13.14 -23.19
C PHE A 209 3.26 14.60 -22.96
#